data_47c7bcea07551f2c2603e487bbc89783
#
_entry.id   47c7bcea07551f2c2603e487bbc89783
#
_cell.length_a   1.000
_cell.length_b   1.000
_cell.length_c   1.000
_cell.angle_alpha   90.00
_cell.angle_beta   90.00
_cell.angle_gamma   90.00
#
_symmetry.space_group_name_H-M   'P 1'
#
loop_
_entity.id
_entity.type
_entity.pdbx_description
1 polymer ?
#
loop_
_entity_poly.entity_id
_entity_poly.type
_entity_poly.pdbx_seq_one_letter_code
_entity_poly.pdbx_strand_id
1 'polypeptide(L)'
;MAFLAEFCSIKVLTRDLLASCKTFRCGDKDLDEFFLEDAVLHHNALLGKSYCLILDENPRIIVCAFTLANDSVHVDTIPNARKKRVNANISHSKQMRRYPAILIGRLAVNEDFADKGIGSELISILKLLAIHQGNLSDCRFLAVDAKNDPKPLHYYEKNNFIYLCSSEEQEACNLNLSMPLKTRFMFFDLLDLK
;
A
#
# COMPACT_ATOMS: atom_id res chain seq x y z
N MET A 1 5.43 -15.98 -14.63
CA MET A 1 3.97 -15.99 -14.85
C MET A 1 3.33 -15.03 -13.87
N ALA A 2 2.45 -14.17 -14.35
CA ALA A 2 1.74 -13.20 -13.54
C ALA A 2 0.44 -13.86 -13.02
N PHE A 3 0.53 -14.64 -11.95
CA PHE A 3 -0.57 -15.44 -11.42
C PHE A 3 -1.83 -14.61 -11.14
N LEU A 4 -1.67 -13.46 -10.48
CA LEU A 4 -2.82 -12.61 -10.15
C LEU A 4 -3.49 -12.02 -11.41
N ALA A 5 -2.70 -11.66 -12.41
CA ALA A 5 -3.23 -11.08 -13.64
C ALA A 5 -3.91 -12.12 -14.57
N GLU A 6 -3.49 -13.39 -14.50
CA GLU A 6 -4.00 -14.47 -15.36
C GLU A 6 -5.19 -15.22 -14.74
N PHE A 7 -5.22 -15.36 -13.41
CA PHE A 7 -6.15 -16.27 -12.72
C PHE A 7 -7.01 -15.61 -11.66
N CYS A 8 -6.93 -14.28 -11.50
CA CYS A 8 -7.69 -13.61 -10.45
C CYS A 8 -8.39 -12.35 -10.95
N SER A 9 -9.61 -12.13 -10.44
CA SER A 9 -10.38 -10.92 -10.67
C SER A 9 -10.38 -10.03 -9.44
N ILE A 10 -10.15 -8.71 -9.65
CA ILE A 10 -10.26 -7.70 -8.58
C ILE A 10 -11.71 -7.39 -8.26
N LYS A 11 -12.05 -7.38 -6.98
CA LYS A 11 -13.38 -7.03 -6.47
C LYS A 11 -13.27 -6.06 -5.30
N VAL A 12 -14.29 -5.21 -5.13
CA VAL A 12 -14.45 -4.43 -3.91
C VAL A 12 -14.83 -5.38 -2.78
N LEU A 13 -14.17 -5.26 -1.64
CA LEU A 13 -14.46 -6.07 -0.46
C LEU A 13 -15.76 -5.58 0.18
N THR A 14 -16.79 -6.39 0.13
CA THR A 14 -18.12 -6.13 0.71
C THR A 14 -18.51 -7.23 1.68
N ARG A 15 -19.50 -6.97 2.54
CA ARG A 15 -20.03 -8.00 3.46
C ARG A 15 -20.59 -9.21 2.72
N ASP A 16 -21.29 -8.99 1.61
CA ASP A 16 -21.88 -10.08 0.81
C ASP A 16 -20.79 -10.94 0.18
N LEU A 17 -19.71 -10.31 -0.32
CA LEU A 17 -18.58 -11.04 -0.87
C LEU A 17 -17.90 -11.88 0.22
N LEU A 18 -17.62 -11.30 1.38
CA LEU A 18 -17.03 -12.03 2.52
C LEU A 18 -17.89 -13.21 2.96
N ALA A 19 -19.21 -13.03 3.03
CA ALA A 19 -20.14 -14.11 3.39
C ALA A 19 -20.20 -15.24 2.36
N SER A 20 -19.94 -14.95 1.08
CA SER A 20 -19.91 -15.93 -0.01
C SER A 20 -18.58 -16.68 -0.13
N CYS A 21 -17.50 -16.12 0.40
CA CYS A 21 -16.18 -16.69 0.32
C CYS A 21 -15.83 -17.59 1.53
N LYS A 22 -14.78 -18.40 1.38
CA LYS A 22 -14.13 -19.04 2.51
C LYS A 22 -13.48 -17.96 3.39
N THR A 23 -13.40 -18.22 4.69
CA THR A 23 -12.76 -17.30 5.63
C THR A 23 -11.33 -16.97 5.17
N PHE A 24 -11.06 -15.69 4.94
CA PHE A 24 -9.73 -15.22 4.59
C PHE A 24 -8.81 -15.26 5.81
N ARG A 25 -7.60 -15.80 5.64
CA ARG A 25 -6.55 -15.83 6.66
C ARG A 25 -5.20 -15.59 6.01
N CYS A 26 -4.38 -14.71 6.61
CA CYS A 26 -3.02 -14.42 6.16
C CYS A 26 -1.95 -14.77 7.21
N GLY A 27 -2.37 -15.28 8.38
CA GLY A 27 -1.47 -15.63 9.48
C GLY A 27 -1.09 -14.46 10.38
N ASP A 28 -1.55 -13.23 10.10
CA ASP A 28 -1.46 -12.09 11.00
C ASP A 28 -2.86 -11.75 11.53
N LYS A 29 -3.05 -11.91 12.85
CA LYS A 29 -4.36 -11.76 13.48
C LYS A 29 -4.97 -10.36 13.31
N ASP A 30 -4.15 -9.31 13.35
CA ASP A 30 -4.61 -7.91 13.20
C ASP A 30 -5.13 -7.68 11.77
N LEU A 31 -4.43 -8.20 10.76
CA LEU A 31 -4.87 -8.11 9.37
C LEU A 31 -6.10 -8.97 9.09
N ASP A 32 -6.17 -10.19 9.65
CA ASP A 32 -7.31 -11.08 9.50
C ASP A 32 -8.58 -10.42 10.08
N GLU A 33 -8.51 -9.89 11.30
CA GLU A 33 -9.60 -9.18 11.97
C GLU A 33 -10.03 -7.94 11.17
N PHE A 34 -9.06 -7.14 10.73
CA PHE A 34 -9.34 -5.96 9.92
C PHE A 34 -10.13 -6.29 8.64
N PHE A 35 -9.66 -7.27 7.83
CA PHE A 35 -10.32 -7.58 6.57
C PHE A 35 -11.69 -8.25 6.74
N LEU A 36 -11.89 -8.99 7.81
CA LEU A 36 -13.17 -9.66 8.09
C LEU A 36 -14.22 -8.71 8.68
N GLU A 37 -13.82 -7.76 9.51
CA GLU A 37 -14.75 -6.97 10.32
C GLU A 37 -14.69 -5.47 10.00
N ASP A 38 -13.50 -4.87 9.98
CA ASP A 38 -13.31 -3.41 9.95
C ASP A 38 -13.27 -2.80 8.56
N ALA A 39 -12.82 -3.54 7.54
CA ALA A 39 -12.60 -3.01 6.21
C ALA A 39 -13.85 -2.36 5.58
N VAL A 40 -15.01 -2.96 5.79
CA VAL A 40 -16.30 -2.41 5.30
C VAL A 40 -16.72 -1.18 6.10
N LEU A 41 -16.44 -1.15 7.41
CA LEU A 41 -16.73 0.01 8.25
C LEU A 41 -15.85 1.21 7.86
N HIS A 42 -14.56 0.97 7.59
CA HIS A 42 -13.62 1.97 7.07
C HIS A 42 -14.09 2.56 5.74
N HIS A 43 -14.60 1.70 4.84
CA HIS A 43 -15.15 2.16 3.56
C HIS A 43 -16.38 3.05 3.75
N ASN A 44 -17.30 2.67 4.62
CA ASN A 44 -18.51 3.45 4.91
C ASN A 44 -18.19 4.80 5.59
N ALA A 45 -17.10 4.85 6.35
CA ALA A 45 -16.60 6.07 6.97
C ALA A 45 -15.71 6.93 6.03
N LEU A 46 -15.54 6.52 4.75
CA LEU A 46 -14.70 7.17 3.75
C LEU A 46 -13.22 7.30 4.14
N LEU A 47 -12.73 6.42 5.01
CA LEU A 47 -11.34 6.39 5.49
C LEU A 47 -10.41 5.64 4.52
N GLY A 48 -10.97 4.77 3.70
CA GLY A 48 -10.24 3.99 2.69
C GLY A 48 -11.17 2.98 2.03
N LYS A 49 -10.72 2.40 0.92
CA LYS A 49 -11.48 1.41 0.18
C LYS A 49 -10.70 0.12 0.09
N SER A 50 -11.32 -0.96 0.52
CA SER A 50 -10.73 -2.30 0.50
C SER A 50 -11.14 -3.08 -0.72
N TYR A 51 -10.20 -3.81 -1.26
CA TYR A 51 -10.34 -4.67 -2.42
C TYR A 51 -9.77 -6.05 -2.10
N CYS A 52 -10.18 -7.03 -2.87
CA CYS A 52 -9.56 -8.36 -2.89
C CYS A 52 -9.40 -8.86 -4.32
N LEU A 53 -8.48 -9.79 -4.51
CA LEU A 53 -8.39 -10.60 -5.70
C LEU A 53 -8.93 -11.98 -5.38
N ILE A 54 -9.95 -12.40 -6.14
CA ILE A 54 -10.58 -13.71 -6.02
C ILE A 54 -10.09 -14.61 -7.15
N LEU A 55 -9.95 -15.90 -6.86
CA LEU A 55 -9.53 -16.91 -7.84
C LEU A 55 -10.68 -17.16 -8.83
N ASP A 56 -10.43 -17.00 -10.13
CA ASP A 56 -11.48 -17.11 -11.17
C ASP A 56 -12.08 -18.53 -11.27
N GLU A 57 -11.25 -19.56 -11.13
CA GLU A 57 -11.69 -20.97 -11.10
C GLU A 57 -12.53 -21.30 -9.86
N ASN A 58 -12.32 -20.58 -8.76
CA ASN A 58 -13.08 -20.77 -7.53
C ASN A 58 -13.36 -19.41 -6.83
N PRO A 59 -14.43 -18.71 -7.22
CA PRO A 59 -14.74 -17.36 -6.70
C PRO A 59 -15.02 -17.29 -5.18
N ARG A 60 -14.96 -18.43 -4.48
CA ARG A 60 -15.04 -18.48 -3.01
C ARG A 60 -13.68 -18.32 -2.32
N ILE A 61 -12.59 -18.23 -3.08
CA ILE A 61 -11.24 -18.10 -2.54
C ILE A 61 -10.73 -16.67 -2.78
N ILE A 62 -10.47 -15.96 -1.68
CA ILE A 62 -9.73 -14.69 -1.70
C ILE A 62 -8.23 -15.02 -1.64
N VAL A 63 -7.51 -14.65 -2.69
CA VAL A 63 -6.05 -14.87 -2.80
C VAL A 63 -5.27 -13.81 -2.04
N CYS A 64 -5.69 -12.56 -2.15
CA CYS A 64 -5.10 -11.44 -1.40
C CYS A 64 -6.12 -10.32 -1.22
N ALA A 65 -5.88 -9.46 -0.22
CA ALA A 65 -6.70 -8.30 0.08
C ALA A 65 -5.81 -7.10 0.38
N PHE A 66 -6.30 -5.89 0.06
CA PHE A 66 -5.61 -4.64 0.31
C PHE A 66 -6.58 -3.48 0.48
N THR A 67 -6.12 -2.43 1.16
CA THR A 67 -6.88 -1.18 1.34
C THR A 67 -6.08 -0.02 0.78
N LEU A 68 -6.76 0.84 0.02
CA LEU A 68 -6.21 2.08 -0.51
C LEU A 68 -6.92 3.28 0.12
N ALA A 69 -6.14 4.30 0.45
CA ALA A 69 -6.64 5.59 0.94
C ALA A 69 -5.91 6.75 0.25
N ASN A 70 -6.52 7.92 0.26
CA ASN A 70 -5.85 9.15 -0.17
C ASN A 70 -4.88 9.62 0.91
N ASP A 71 -3.70 10.07 0.47
CA ASP A 71 -2.65 10.58 1.36
C ASP A 71 -1.79 11.62 0.66
N SER A 72 -0.76 12.12 1.33
CA SER A 72 0.24 13.00 0.75
C SER A 72 1.62 12.80 1.35
N VAL A 73 2.64 12.83 0.52
CA VAL A 73 4.04 12.86 0.97
C VAL A 73 4.39 14.29 1.39
N HIS A 74 4.67 14.47 2.68
CA HIS A 74 5.06 15.75 3.26
C HIS A 74 6.57 15.98 3.08
N VAL A 75 6.95 17.05 2.40
CA VAL A 75 8.36 17.34 2.11
C VAL A 75 8.93 18.55 2.87
N ASP A 76 8.11 19.28 3.59
CA ASP A 76 8.53 20.43 4.40
C ASP A 76 9.31 20.02 5.64
N THR A 77 9.06 18.86 6.18
CA THR A 77 9.68 18.32 7.41
C THR A 77 10.89 17.43 7.15
N ILE A 78 11.22 17.12 5.89
CA ILE A 78 12.34 16.21 5.56
C ILE A 78 13.61 16.97 5.17
N PRO A 79 14.82 16.35 5.31
CA PRO A 79 16.09 16.97 4.94
C PRO A 79 16.17 17.35 3.46
N ASN A 80 16.97 18.38 3.17
CA ASN A 80 17.13 18.92 1.81
C ASN A 80 17.59 17.88 0.79
N ALA A 81 18.43 16.92 1.17
CA ALA A 81 18.87 15.84 0.28
C ALA A 81 17.68 14.96 -0.16
N ARG A 82 16.74 14.65 0.75
CA ARG A 82 15.52 13.90 0.44
C ARG A 82 14.53 14.75 -0.37
N LYS A 83 14.38 16.05 -0.05
CA LYS A 83 13.60 17.00 -0.87
C LYS A 83 14.08 17.01 -2.32
N LYS A 84 15.40 17.07 -2.54
CA LYS A 84 15.96 17.02 -3.90
C LYS A 84 15.56 15.75 -4.64
N ARG A 85 15.57 14.58 -3.98
CA ARG A 85 15.16 13.31 -4.58
C ARG A 85 13.68 13.29 -4.93
N VAL A 86 12.79 13.71 -4.02
CA VAL A 86 11.35 13.80 -4.27
C VAL A 86 11.04 14.78 -5.40
N ASN A 87 11.83 15.87 -5.51
CA ASN A 87 11.64 16.92 -6.52
C ASN A 87 12.39 16.69 -7.84
N ALA A 88 13.23 15.63 -7.93
CA ALA A 88 14.17 15.45 -9.04
C ALA A 88 13.52 15.46 -10.44
N ASN A 89 12.27 14.98 -10.54
CA ASN A 89 11.55 14.84 -11.81
C ASN A 89 10.38 15.83 -11.93
N ILE A 90 10.35 16.91 -11.13
CA ILE A 90 9.28 17.91 -11.18
C ILE A 90 9.79 19.12 -11.96
N SER A 91 9.28 19.31 -13.18
CA SER A 91 9.55 20.51 -13.97
C SER A 91 8.80 21.70 -13.36
N HIS A 92 9.48 22.83 -13.23
CA HIS A 92 8.95 24.08 -12.68
C HIS A 92 8.48 23.96 -11.21
N SER A 93 9.43 23.64 -10.34
CA SER A 93 9.19 23.47 -8.91
C SER A 93 8.79 24.78 -8.21
N LYS A 94 7.52 25.15 -8.28
CA LYS A 94 6.93 25.80 -7.12
C LYS A 94 7.01 24.73 -6.04
N GLN A 95 7.89 24.94 -5.05
CA GLN A 95 8.12 23.98 -3.98
C GLN A 95 6.78 23.66 -3.30
N MET A 96 6.20 22.54 -3.68
CA MET A 96 5.02 22.02 -3.00
C MET A 96 5.45 21.51 -1.63
N ARG A 97 4.65 21.76 -0.61
CA ARG A 97 4.87 21.21 0.73
C ARG A 97 4.39 19.77 0.82
N ARG A 98 3.44 19.41 -0.04
CA ARG A 98 2.79 18.08 -0.06
C ARG A 98 2.59 17.63 -1.50
N TYR A 99 2.83 16.37 -1.74
CA TYR A 99 2.59 15.73 -3.04
C TYR A 99 1.52 14.66 -2.90
N PRO A 100 0.60 14.53 -3.87
CA PRO A 100 -0.47 13.54 -3.82
C PRO A 100 0.10 12.12 -3.77
N ALA A 101 -0.42 11.30 -2.86
CA ALA A 101 -0.08 9.93 -2.68
C ALA A 101 -1.32 9.04 -2.52
N ILE A 102 -1.22 7.79 -2.96
CA ILE A 102 -2.13 6.73 -2.56
C ILE A 102 -1.44 5.92 -1.47
N LEU A 103 -2.07 5.79 -0.31
CA LEU A 103 -1.60 4.97 0.80
C LEU A 103 -2.11 3.54 0.66
N ILE A 104 -1.21 2.57 0.71
CA ILE A 104 -1.56 1.17 0.97
C ILE A 104 -1.73 1.05 2.49
N GLY A 105 -2.97 1.14 2.96
CA GLY A 105 -3.27 1.10 4.41
C GLY A 105 -3.08 -0.28 5.02
N ARG A 106 -3.49 -1.32 4.30
CA ARG A 106 -3.35 -2.74 4.67
C ARG A 106 -3.08 -3.56 3.41
N LEU A 107 -2.29 -4.62 3.56
CA LEU A 107 -2.02 -5.58 2.49
C LEU A 107 -1.81 -6.96 3.11
N ALA A 108 -2.54 -7.96 2.61
CA ALA A 108 -2.42 -9.34 3.07
C ALA A 108 -2.54 -10.33 1.92
N VAL A 109 -1.78 -11.41 1.99
CA VAL A 109 -1.86 -12.56 1.09
C VAL A 109 -2.38 -13.75 1.89
N ASN A 110 -3.35 -14.48 1.35
CA ASN A 110 -3.89 -15.67 1.98
C ASN A 110 -2.76 -16.70 2.23
N GLU A 111 -2.79 -17.35 3.40
CA GLU A 111 -1.76 -18.29 3.83
C GLU A 111 -1.52 -19.44 2.84
N ASP A 112 -2.56 -19.90 2.14
CA ASP A 112 -2.46 -20.93 1.09
C ASP A 112 -1.63 -20.47 -0.13
N PHE A 113 -1.46 -19.17 -0.30
CA PHE A 113 -0.72 -18.52 -1.39
C PHE A 113 0.56 -17.82 -0.92
N ALA A 114 0.91 -17.95 0.36
CA ALA A 114 2.11 -17.35 0.92
C ALA A 114 3.40 -17.86 0.24
N ASP A 115 4.45 -17.04 0.29
CA ASP A 115 5.81 -17.34 -0.19
C ASP A 115 5.91 -17.73 -1.70
N LYS A 116 4.85 -17.49 -2.49
CA LYS A 116 4.79 -17.74 -3.93
C LYS A 116 5.01 -16.47 -4.79
N GLY A 117 5.47 -15.38 -4.18
CA GLY A 117 5.69 -14.12 -4.89
C GLY A 117 4.43 -13.26 -5.10
N ILE A 118 3.26 -13.73 -4.67
CA ILE A 118 1.95 -13.07 -4.83
C ILE A 118 1.95 -11.63 -4.29
N GLY A 119 2.56 -11.39 -3.13
CA GLY A 119 2.64 -10.04 -2.57
C GLY A 119 3.38 -9.05 -3.47
N SER A 120 4.52 -9.46 -4.07
CA SER A 120 5.27 -8.58 -4.99
C SER A 120 4.54 -8.37 -6.30
N GLU A 121 3.83 -9.37 -6.80
CA GLU A 121 2.96 -9.23 -7.97
C GLU A 121 1.82 -8.25 -7.68
N LEU A 122 1.19 -8.33 -6.50
CA LEU A 122 0.17 -7.40 -6.06
C LEU A 122 0.69 -5.95 -6.04
N ILE A 123 1.88 -5.71 -5.47
CA ILE A 123 2.50 -4.37 -5.50
C ILE A 123 2.68 -3.87 -6.94
N SER A 124 3.10 -4.74 -7.86
CA SER A 124 3.25 -4.37 -9.28
C SER A 124 1.91 -3.98 -9.91
N ILE A 125 0.84 -4.72 -9.60
CA ILE A 125 -0.52 -4.38 -10.05
C ILE A 125 -0.97 -3.04 -9.46
N LEU A 126 -0.75 -2.80 -8.15
CA LEU A 126 -1.12 -1.54 -7.51
C LEU A 126 -0.40 -0.33 -8.12
N LYS A 127 0.87 -0.47 -8.47
CA LYS A 127 1.63 0.57 -9.19
C LYS A 127 1.01 0.90 -10.54
N LEU A 128 0.63 -0.12 -11.32
CA LEU A 128 -0.03 0.06 -12.62
C LEU A 128 -1.42 0.68 -12.49
N LEU A 129 -2.21 0.25 -11.52
CA LEU A 129 -3.53 0.82 -11.25
C LEU A 129 -3.43 2.31 -10.84
N ALA A 130 -2.40 2.69 -10.08
CA ALA A 130 -2.20 4.06 -9.64
C ALA A 130 -1.90 5.04 -10.79
N ILE A 131 -1.31 4.57 -11.91
CA ILE A 131 -1.01 5.40 -13.10
C ILE A 131 -2.00 5.21 -14.25
N HIS A 132 -3.09 4.47 -14.03
CA HIS A 132 -4.06 4.17 -15.08
C HIS A 132 -4.75 5.45 -15.57
N GLN A 133 -4.79 5.65 -16.89
CA GLN A 133 -5.33 6.87 -17.52
C GLN A 133 -6.82 7.15 -17.24
N GLY A 134 -7.57 6.15 -16.79
CA GLY A 134 -8.98 6.29 -16.40
C GLY A 134 -9.20 6.84 -14.98
N ASN A 135 -8.15 7.11 -14.20
CA ASN A 135 -8.26 7.69 -12.87
C ASN A 135 -8.75 9.15 -12.95
N LEU A 136 -9.67 9.54 -12.06
CA LEU A 136 -10.20 10.92 -12.01
C LEU A 136 -9.19 11.94 -11.46
N SER A 137 -8.11 11.49 -10.81
CA SER A 137 -7.04 12.36 -10.34
C SER A 137 -5.69 11.64 -10.46
N ASP A 138 -4.66 12.43 -10.77
CA ASP A 138 -3.30 11.92 -10.79
C ASP A 138 -2.74 11.77 -9.38
N CYS A 139 -1.94 10.73 -9.19
CA CYS A 139 -1.18 10.49 -7.98
C CYS A 139 0.31 10.39 -8.32
N ARG A 140 1.16 11.05 -7.54
CA ARG A 140 2.61 11.03 -7.73
C ARG A 140 3.27 9.84 -7.07
N PHE A 141 2.82 9.48 -5.89
CA PHE A 141 3.47 8.48 -5.05
C PHE A 141 2.50 7.37 -4.64
N LEU A 142 3.03 6.17 -4.54
CA LEU A 142 2.42 5.08 -3.79
C LEU A 142 3.14 5.01 -2.44
N ALA A 143 2.42 5.08 -1.34
CA ALA A 143 2.97 5.18 0.01
C ALA A 143 2.50 4.02 0.90
N VAL A 144 3.22 3.78 1.98
CA VAL A 144 2.88 2.80 3.02
C VAL A 144 3.47 3.21 4.36
N ASP A 145 2.71 2.99 5.43
CA ASP A 145 3.20 2.95 6.80
C ASP A 145 3.59 1.50 7.14
N ALA A 146 4.79 1.11 6.73
CA ALA A 146 5.27 -0.25 6.92
C ALA A 146 5.51 -0.54 8.40
N LYS A 147 4.98 -1.67 8.93
CA LYS A 147 5.28 -2.12 10.28
C LYS A 147 6.79 -2.16 10.49
N ASN A 148 7.29 -1.58 11.58
CA ASN A 148 8.71 -1.43 11.84
C ASN A 148 9.36 -2.75 12.32
N ASP A 149 9.18 -3.79 11.52
CA ASP A 149 9.75 -5.12 11.68
C ASP A 149 10.58 -5.47 10.45
N PRO A 150 11.67 -6.24 10.57
CA PRO A 150 12.57 -6.55 9.44
C PRO A 150 11.87 -7.16 8.23
N LYS A 151 10.89 -8.05 8.42
CA LYS A 151 10.20 -8.75 7.32
C LYS A 151 9.33 -7.81 6.47
N PRO A 152 8.42 -6.98 7.02
CA PRO A 152 7.67 -5.99 6.25
C PRO A 152 8.57 -4.93 5.61
N LEU A 153 9.56 -4.42 6.32
CA LEU A 153 10.47 -3.39 5.77
C LEU A 153 11.22 -3.93 4.56
N HIS A 154 11.85 -5.11 4.69
CA HIS A 154 12.55 -5.76 3.57
C HIS A 154 11.60 -6.07 2.39
N TYR A 155 10.35 -6.46 2.66
CA TYR A 155 9.36 -6.69 1.62
C TYR A 155 9.11 -5.43 0.78
N TYR A 156 8.92 -4.26 1.40
CA TYR A 156 8.72 -3.01 0.65
C TYR A 156 10.01 -2.54 -0.04
N GLU A 157 11.19 -2.67 0.59
CA GLU A 157 12.48 -2.36 -0.05
C GLU A 157 12.71 -3.21 -1.32
N LYS A 158 12.45 -4.52 -1.25
CA LYS A 158 12.52 -5.43 -2.39
C LYS A 158 11.56 -5.01 -3.53
N ASN A 159 10.47 -4.35 -3.20
CA ASN A 159 9.52 -3.80 -4.16
C ASN A 159 9.82 -2.34 -4.52
N ASN A 160 11.05 -1.87 -4.30
CA ASN A 160 11.57 -0.54 -4.65
C ASN A 160 10.91 0.63 -3.89
N PHE A 161 10.28 0.39 -2.76
CA PHE A 161 9.91 1.48 -1.85
C PHE A 161 11.14 1.98 -1.12
N ILE A 162 11.17 3.26 -0.84
CA ILE A 162 12.27 3.91 -0.11
C ILE A 162 11.71 4.66 1.09
N TYR A 163 12.50 4.72 2.17
CA TYR A 163 12.14 5.50 3.35
C TYR A 163 12.09 6.99 3.04
N LEU A 164 11.09 7.68 3.57
CA LEU A 164 11.00 9.13 3.49
C LEU A 164 12.09 9.79 4.31
N CYS A 165 12.32 9.33 5.53
CA CYS A 165 13.40 9.77 6.42
C CYS A 165 14.61 8.83 6.34
N SER A 166 15.83 9.36 6.52
CA SER A 166 17.06 8.58 6.41
C SER A 166 17.30 7.64 7.59
N SER A 167 16.74 7.94 8.75
CA SER A 167 16.80 7.08 9.93
C SER A 167 15.48 7.12 10.69
N GLU A 168 15.30 6.18 11.61
CA GLU A 168 14.14 6.11 12.48
C GLU A 168 14.11 7.29 13.46
N GLU A 169 15.25 7.68 14.00
CA GLU A 169 15.39 8.83 14.92
C GLU A 169 14.93 10.12 14.25
N GLN A 170 15.28 10.31 12.97
CA GLN A 170 14.86 11.47 12.22
C GLN A 170 13.35 11.48 11.99
N GLU A 171 12.76 10.33 11.67
CA GLU A 171 11.32 10.19 11.49
C GLU A 171 10.59 10.42 12.81
N ALA A 172 11.04 9.83 13.91
CA ALA A 172 10.49 10.04 15.24
C ALA A 172 10.53 11.53 15.66
N CYS A 173 11.65 12.20 15.41
CA CYS A 173 11.79 13.62 15.66
C CYS A 173 10.81 14.46 14.83
N ASN A 174 10.66 14.17 13.52
CA ASN A 174 9.76 14.89 12.64
C ASN A 174 8.28 14.71 13.03
N LEU A 175 7.92 13.53 13.52
CA LEU A 175 6.56 13.19 13.94
C LEU A 175 6.28 13.55 15.41
N ASN A 176 7.30 13.99 16.15
CA ASN A 176 7.24 14.22 17.60
C ASN A 176 6.74 12.98 18.37
N LEU A 177 7.28 11.81 18.01
CA LEU A 177 6.98 10.51 18.60
C LEU A 177 8.21 9.95 19.34
N SER A 178 7.95 9.08 20.32
CA SER A 178 9.01 8.32 21.01
C SER A 178 9.43 7.10 20.20
N MET A 179 10.69 6.71 20.34
CA MET A 179 11.24 5.47 19.79
C MET A 179 10.98 4.27 20.71
N PRO A 180 10.90 3.04 20.16
CA PRO A 180 10.89 2.74 18.72
C PRO A 180 9.56 3.12 18.06
N LEU A 181 9.60 3.51 16.79
CA LEU A 181 8.38 3.76 16.01
C LEU A 181 7.65 2.44 15.74
N LYS A 182 6.32 2.49 15.71
CA LYS A 182 5.50 1.32 15.34
C LYS A 182 5.56 1.03 13.84
N THR A 183 5.68 2.08 13.03
CA THR A 183 5.73 2.00 11.57
C THR A 183 6.80 2.93 11.03
N ARG A 184 7.24 2.67 9.80
CA ARG A 184 8.14 3.52 9.03
C ARG A 184 7.45 3.94 7.74
N PHE A 185 7.44 5.24 7.45
CA PHE A 185 6.85 5.74 6.21
C PHE A 185 7.78 5.47 5.02
N MET A 186 7.26 4.73 4.05
CA MET A 186 7.97 4.42 2.81
C MET A 186 7.13 4.81 1.60
N PHE A 187 7.77 5.14 0.49
CA PHE A 187 7.08 5.50 -0.75
C PHE A 187 7.79 5.00 -1.99
N PHE A 188 7.04 4.89 -3.07
CA PHE A 188 7.51 4.62 -4.42
C PHE A 188 7.11 5.78 -5.33
N ASP A 189 8.04 6.28 -6.16
CA ASP A 189 7.77 7.32 -7.15
C ASP A 189 7.19 6.69 -8.42
N LEU A 190 5.92 6.98 -8.71
CA LEU A 190 5.23 6.40 -9.86
C LEU A 190 5.78 6.87 -11.22
N LEU A 191 6.56 7.97 -11.26
CA LEU A 191 7.27 8.35 -12.49
C LEU A 191 8.41 7.38 -12.85
N ASP A 192 8.91 6.59 -11.91
CA ASP A 192 9.92 5.57 -12.20
C ASP A 192 9.37 4.39 -13.04
N LEU A 193 8.03 4.39 -13.31
CA LEU A 193 7.38 3.43 -14.21
C LEU A 193 7.18 3.97 -15.65
N LYS A 194 7.40 5.26 -15.87
CA LYS A 194 7.27 5.92 -17.18
C LYS A 194 8.61 5.99 -17.87
#